data_a831fdcc41faa8767e4cb0ae54c2aae2
#
_entry.id   a831fdcc41faa8767e4cb0ae54c2aae2
#
_cell.length_a   1.000
_cell.length_b   1.000
_cell.length_c   1.000
_cell.angle_alpha   90.00
_cell.angle_beta   90.00
_cell.angle_gamma   90.00
#
_symmetry.space_group_name_H-M   'P 1'
#
loop_
_entity.id
_entity.type
_entity.pdbx_description
1 polymer ?
#
loop_
_entity_poly.entity_id
_entity_poly.type
_entity_poly.pdbx_seq_one_letter_code
_entity_poly.pdbx_strand_id
1 'polypeptide(L)'
;MAAVDDLLAQIPMSQLASQLGVDEPTAEQATRQALPALLAGMQANAQDPGGARSLAEAVDQHRDGLVDGGVDVAQVDTGDGEKIVGHVFGGNRDQVVNQLGSAGGSVGGALMAKLLPMLAPIVMSYLARRLGQGGGAAGQSVGGLADVLGGLLGGGGQSGGLGDLLGGLLGQGRR
;
A
#
# COMPACT_ATOMS: atom_id res chain seq x y z
N MET A 1 0.27 -2.39 12.10
CA MET A 1 0.54 -0.96 11.85
C MET A 1 1.98 -0.71 11.39
N ALA A 2 2.92 -1.66 11.62
CA ALA A 2 4.35 -1.50 11.25
C ALA A 2 4.61 -1.03 9.80
N ALA A 3 3.86 -1.51 8.83
CA ALA A 3 4.07 -1.15 7.42
C ALA A 3 3.69 0.31 7.08
N VAL A 4 2.67 0.85 7.74
CA VAL A 4 2.29 2.26 7.59
C VAL A 4 3.36 3.15 8.24
N ASP A 5 3.86 2.75 9.40
CA ASP A 5 4.93 3.47 10.10
C ASP A 5 6.26 3.40 9.31
N ASP A 6 6.57 2.25 8.71
CA ASP A 6 7.74 2.07 7.83
C ASP A 6 7.64 2.96 6.57
N LEU A 7 6.46 3.06 5.97
CA LEU A 7 6.22 3.94 4.83
C LEU A 7 6.33 5.41 5.22
N LEU A 8 5.74 5.80 6.35
CA LEU A 8 5.84 7.16 6.88
C LEU A 8 7.29 7.58 7.14
N ALA A 9 8.11 6.66 7.67
CA ALA A 9 9.53 6.90 7.92
C ALA A 9 10.36 7.10 6.65
N GLN A 10 9.90 6.56 5.51
CA GLN A 10 10.60 6.69 4.22
C GLN A 10 10.16 7.90 3.41
N ILE A 11 9.00 8.50 3.71
CA ILE A 11 8.47 9.65 3.00
C ILE A 11 8.98 10.94 3.67
N PRO A 12 9.70 11.82 2.94
CA PRO A 12 10.13 13.10 3.47
C PRO A 12 8.93 14.04 3.61
N MET A 13 8.35 14.13 4.82
CA MET A 13 7.12 14.88 5.10
C MET A 13 7.26 16.36 4.76
N SER A 14 8.45 16.94 4.95
CA SER A 14 8.71 18.35 4.60
C SER A 14 8.60 18.62 3.09
N GLN A 15 9.10 17.70 2.24
CA GLN A 15 8.96 17.82 0.79
C GLN A 15 7.51 17.63 0.36
N LEU A 16 6.83 16.64 0.95
CA LEU A 16 5.42 16.35 0.67
C LEU A 16 4.54 17.55 1.05
N ALA A 17 4.74 18.13 2.23
CA ALA A 17 4.05 19.31 2.72
C ALA A 17 4.23 20.51 1.76
N SER A 18 5.46 20.73 1.31
CA SER A 18 5.78 21.80 0.36
C SER A 18 5.05 21.62 -0.98
N GLN A 19 4.99 20.42 -1.51
CA GLN A 19 4.30 20.12 -2.76
C GLN A 19 2.77 20.24 -2.64
N LEU A 20 2.24 19.87 -1.47
CA LEU A 20 0.81 19.97 -1.19
C LEU A 20 0.38 21.41 -0.82
N GLY A 21 1.32 22.27 -0.45
CA GLY A 21 1.06 23.63 -0.01
C GLY A 21 0.44 23.70 1.39
N VAL A 22 0.80 22.77 2.28
CA VAL A 22 0.35 22.68 3.66
C VAL A 22 1.53 22.60 4.62
N ASP A 23 1.27 22.70 5.92
CA ASP A 23 2.26 22.46 6.95
C ASP A 23 2.58 20.96 7.12
N GLU A 24 3.75 20.64 7.63
CA GLU A 24 4.22 19.26 7.80
C GLU A 24 3.30 18.39 8.68
N PRO A 25 2.80 18.87 9.84
CA PRO A 25 1.83 18.11 10.63
C PRO A 25 0.55 17.75 9.88
N THR A 26 0.05 18.67 9.04
CA THR A 26 -1.13 18.42 8.20
C THR A 26 -0.84 17.36 7.11
N ALA A 27 0.33 17.46 6.48
CA ALA A 27 0.77 16.45 5.49
C ALA A 27 0.93 15.07 6.13
N GLU A 28 1.53 14.99 7.30
CA GLU A 28 1.69 13.74 8.06
C GLU A 28 0.34 13.14 8.45
N GLN A 29 -0.56 13.94 8.99
CA GLN A 29 -1.92 13.49 9.34
C GLN A 29 -2.68 12.97 8.12
N ALA A 30 -2.62 13.69 7.01
CA ALA A 30 -3.24 13.28 5.76
C ALA A 30 -2.67 11.96 5.25
N THR A 31 -1.35 11.80 5.30
CA THR A 31 -0.65 10.59 4.87
C THR A 31 -1.01 9.39 5.75
N ARG A 32 -1.09 9.57 7.07
CA ARG A 32 -1.53 8.51 8.01
C ARG A 32 -2.95 8.01 7.73
N GLN A 33 -3.79 8.86 7.18
CA GLN A 33 -5.16 8.49 6.80
C GLN A 33 -5.22 7.86 5.39
N ALA A 34 -4.43 8.38 4.45
CA ALA A 34 -4.43 7.93 3.07
C ALA A 34 -3.78 6.55 2.88
N LEU A 35 -2.68 6.27 3.57
CA LEU A 35 -1.93 5.02 3.42
C LEU A 35 -2.76 3.77 3.72
N PRO A 36 -3.48 3.66 4.86
CA PRO A 36 -4.33 2.51 5.12
C PRO A 36 -5.44 2.33 4.08
N ALA A 37 -6.01 3.44 3.59
CA ALA A 37 -7.06 3.40 2.57
C ALA A 37 -6.52 2.89 1.23
N LEU A 38 -5.32 3.33 0.81
CA LEU A 38 -4.64 2.83 -0.38
C LEU A 38 -4.35 1.33 -0.25
N LEU A 39 -3.74 0.90 0.85
CA LEU A 39 -3.43 -0.50 1.10
C LEU A 39 -4.68 -1.38 1.12
N ALA A 40 -5.76 -0.92 1.77
CA ALA A 40 -7.04 -1.63 1.80
C ALA A 40 -7.67 -1.72 0.40
N GLY A 41 -7.62 -0.64 -0.39
CA GLY A 41 -8.07 -0.63 -1.76
C GLY A 41 -7.29 -1.60 -2.64
N MET A 42 -5.96 -1.62 -2.51
CA MET A 42 -5.08 -2.57 -3.21
C MET A 42 -5.38 -4.01 -2.81
N GLN A 43 -5.60 -4.27 -1.52
CA GLN A 43 -5.97 -5.61 -1.03
C GLN A 43 -7.31 -6.07 -1.59
N ALA A 44 -8.32 -5.20 -1.61
CA ALA A 44 -9.61 -5.51 -2.18
C ALA A 44 -9.49 -5.82 -3.69
N ASN A 45 -8.69 -5.02 -4.41
CA ASN A 45 -8.40 -5.24 -5.82
C ASN A 45 -7.65 -6.55 -6.08
N ALA A 46 -6.72 -6.93 -5.18
CA ALA A 46 -5.97 -8.17 -5.27
C ALA A 46 -6.82 -9.44 -5.00
N GLN A 47 -8.01 -9.31 -4.45
CA GLN A 47 -8.96 -10.42 -4.28
C GLN A 47 -9.68 -10.77 -5.58
N ASP A 48 -9.77 -9.83 -6.52
CA ASP A 48 -10.27 -10.11 -7.86
C ASP A 48 -9.13 -10.59 -8.77
N PRO A 49 -9.26 -11.71 -9.49
CA PRO A 49 -8.17 -12.26 -10.32
C PRO A 49 -7.66 -11.30 -11.41
N GLY A 50 -8.54 -10.47 -11.97
CA GLY A 50 -8.18 -9.45 -12.94
C GLY A 50 -7.43 -8.29 -12.27
N GLY A 51 -7.93 -7.83 -11.14
CA GLY A 51 -7.32 -6.78 -10.33
C GLY A 51 -5.95 -7.19 -9.78
N ALA A 52 -5.82 -8.40 -9.30
CA ALA A 52 -4.56 -8.95 -8.80
C ALA A 52 -3.48 -9.00 -9.88
N ARG A 53 -3.83 -9.36 -11.11
CA ARG A 53 -2.88 -9.37 -12.25
C ARG A 53 -2.44 -7.95 -12.60
N SER A 54 -3.38 -7.02 -12.74
CA SER A 54 -3.08 -5.60 -13.03
C SER A 54 -2.23 -4.96 -11.93
N LEU A 55 -2.51 -5.30 -10.67
CA LEU A 55 -1.72 -4.81 -9.53
C LEU A 55 -0.30 -5.39 -9.55
N ALA A 56 -0.13 -6.68 -9.87
CA ALA A 56 1.18 -7.32 -10.00
C ALA A 56 2.01 -6.68 -11.12
N GLU A 57 1.41 -6.41 -12.27
CA GLU A 57 2.05 -5.71 -13.39
C GLU A 57 2.46 -4.29 -13.00
N ALA A 58 1.60 -3.55 -12.29
CA ALA A 58 1.91 -2.21 -11.79
C ALA A 58 3.07 -2.23 -10.79
N VAL A 59 3.09 -3.18 -9.85
CA VAL A 59 4.20 -3.37 -8.91
C VAL A 59 5.50 -3.68 -9.64
N ASP A 60 5.44 -4.51 -10.68
CA ASP A 60 6.62 -4.88 -11.48
C ASP A 60 7.21 -3.68 -12.25
N GLN A 61 6.37 -2.78 -12.72
CA GLN A 61 6.78 -1.53 -13.38
C GLN A 61 7.43 -0.52 -12.39
N HIS A 62 7.16 -0.65 -11.08
CA HIS A 62 7.69 0.25 -10.04
C HIS A 62 8.89 -0.33 -9.28
N ARG A 63 9.64 -1.24 -9.89
CA ARG A 63 10.90 -1.77 -9.33
C ARG A 63 12.06 -0.79 -9.38
N ASP A 64 11.86 0.40 -9.94
CA ASP A 64 12.90 1.41 -10.26
C ASP A 64 13.47 2.16 -9.04
N GLY A 65 13.29 1.62 -7.83
CA GLY A 65 14.02 2.10 -6.67
C GLY A 65 13.62 3.47 -6.14
N LEU A 66 12.40 3.96 -6.40
CA LEU A 66 11.87 5.21 -5.83
C LEU A 66 12.03 5.29 -4.29
N VAL A 67 12.10 4.14 -3.64
CA VAL A 67 12.32 4.00 -2.19
C VAL A 67 13.76 3.59 -1.83
N ASP A 68 14.64 3.37 -2.82
CA ASP A 68 16.03 3.01 -2.57
C ASP A 68 16.86 4.28 -2.28
N GLY A 69 17.23 4.47 -1.02
CA GLY A 69 17.99 5.64 -0.58
C GLY A 69 17.15 6.82 -0.09
N GLY A 70 15.84 6.67 -0.01
CA GLY A 70 14.87 7.70 0.40
C GLY A 70 13.99 8.15 -0.77
N VAL A 71 12.73 8.41 -0.48
CA VAL A 71 11.77 8.87 -1.49
C VAL A 71 12.06 10.33 -1.86
N ASP A 72 12.27 10.61 -3.14
CA ASP A 72 12.24 11.98 -3.66
C ASP A 72 10.84 12.26 -4.21
N VAL A 73 10.06 13.02 -3.44
CA VAL A 73 8.67 13.35 -3.79
C VAL A 73 8.59 14.16 -5.10
N ALA A 74 9.63 14.88 -5.45
CA ALA A 74 9.68 15.65 -6.70
C ALA A 74 9.79 14.77 -7.95
N GLN A 75 10.28 13.54 -7.80
CA GLN A 75 10.41 12.57 -8.91
C GLN A 75 9.19 11.64 -9.05
N VAL A 76 8.21 11.76 -8.16
CA VAL A 76 7.00 10.94 -8.23
C VAL A 76 6.15 11.36 -9.42
N ASP A 77 5.88 10.42 -10.32
CA ASP A 77 4.95 10.62 -11.43
C ASP A 77 3.50 10.56 -10.94
N THR A 78 2.93 11.75 -10.70
CA THR A 78 1.54 11.88 -10.26
C THR A 78 0.54 11.45 -11.33
N GLY A 79 0.89 11.52 -12.62
CA GLY A 79 0.06 11.05 -13.72
C GLY A 79 -0.09 9.52 -13.71
N ASP A 80 0.99 8.82 -13.41
CA ASP A 80 0.94 7.38 -13.20
C ASP A 80 0.23 7.03 -11.88
N GLY A 81 0.47 7.80 -10.84
CA GLY A 81 -0.27 7.69 -9.58
C GLY A 81 -1.79 7.83 -9.73
N GLU A 82 -2.28 8.72 -10.60
CA GLU A 82 -3.71 8.84 -10.92
C GLU A 82 -4.27 7.56 -11.56
N LYS A 83 -3.51 6.92 -12.46
CA LYS A 83 -3.90 5.64 -13.05
C LYS A 83 -3.99 4.54 -11.99
N ILE A 84 -3.00 4.46 -11.09
CA ILE A 84 -2.99 3.50 -9.98
C ILE A 84 -4.21 3.71 -9.09
N VAL A 85 -4.47 4.94 -8.65
CA VAL A 85 -5.63 5.30 -7.83
C VAL A 85 -6.95 4.97 -8.55
N GLY A 86 -7.01 5.23 -9.86
CA GLY A 86 -8.16 4.87 -10.71
C GLY A 86 -8.39 3.36 -10.78
N HIS A 87 -7.34 2.56 -10.88
CA HIS A 87 -7.45 1.10 -10.86
C HIS A 87 -7.81 0.54 -9.48
N VAL A 88 -7.25 1.12 -8.42
CA VAL A 88 -7.45 0.67 -7.03
C VAL A 88 -8.88 0.96 -6.56
N PHE A 89 -9.38 2.16 -6.81
CA PHE A 89 -10.70 2.61 -6.30
C PHE A 89 -11.81 2.62 -7.37
N GLY A 90 -11.44 2.59 -8.64
CA GLY A 90 -12.40 2.62 -9.74
C GLY A 90 -13.39 3.79 -9.62
N GLY A 91 -14.68 3.51 -9.78
CA GLY A 91 -15.75 4.50 -9.63
C GLY A 91 -15.97 5.02 -8.20
N ASN A 92 -15.34 4.42 -7.20
CA ASN A 92 -15.47 4.82 -5.80
C ASN A 92 -14.41 5.86 -5.35
N ARG A 93 -13.51 6.28 -6.27
CA ARG A 93 -12.44 7.24 -5.97
C ARG A 93 -12.94 8.49 -5.25
N ASP A 94 -13.96 9.15 -5.81
CA ASP A 94 -14.50 10.40 -5.25
C ASP A 94 -15.12 10.18 -3.87
N GLN A 95 -15.77 9.04 -3.67
CA GLN A 95 -16.35 8.67 -2.38
C GLN A 95 -15.26 8.47 -1.33
N VAL A 96 -14.17 7.78 -1.67
CA VAL A 96 -13.01 7.59 -0.79
C VAL A 96 -12.35 8.91 -0.45
N VAL A 97 -12.10 9.78 -1.45
CA VAL A 97 -11.53 11.11 -1.26
C VAL A 97 -12.38 11.96 -0.31
N ASN A 98 -13.70 11.98 -0.51
CA ASN A 98 -14.63 12.72 0.32
C ASN A 98 -14.68 12.17 1.75
N GLN A 99 -14.66 10.86 1.91
CA GLN A 99 -14.70 10.20 3.22
C GLN A 99 -13.42 10.45 4.01
N LEU A 100 -12.25 10.36 3.37
CA LEU A 100 -10.96 10.68 3.98
C LEU A 100 -10.86 12.17 4.33
N GLY A 101 -11.32 13.05 3.43
CA GLY A 101 -11.35 14.49 3.68
C GLY A 101 -12.28 14.89 4.83
N SER A 102 -13.38 14.17 5.04
CA SER A 102 -14.33 14.40 6.14
C SER A 102 -13.80 13.88 7.48
N ALA A 103 -13.11 12.75 7.48
CA ALA A 103 -12.56 12.12 8.69
C ALA A 103 -11.38 12.92 9.26
N GLY A 104 -10.68 13.70 8.44
CA GLY A 104 -9.48 14.44 8.79
C GLY A 104 -9.69 15.83 9.39
N GLY A 105 -10.92 16.28 9.57
CA GLY A 105 -11.22 17.60 10.12
C GLY A 105 -10.74 18.76 9.23
N SER A 106 -9.50 19.19 9.35
CA SER A 106 -8.88 20.27 8.54
C SER A 106 -8.32 19.76 7.19
N VAL A 107 -8.23 18.44 7.00
CA VAL A 107 -7.72 17.83 5.79
C VAL A 107 -8.84 17.71 4.75
N GLY A 108 -8.97 18.74 3.90
CA GLY A 108 -10.02 18.77 2.87
C GLY A 108 -9.88 17.69 1.79
N GLY A 109 -11.02 17.32 1.16
CA GLY A 109 -11.03 16.37 0.05
C GLY A 109 -10.10 16.75 -1.10
N ALA A 110 -9.91 18.06 -1.35
CA ALA A 110 -8.99 18.57 -2.36
C ALA A 110 -7.52 18.20 -2.05
N LEU A 111 -7.13 18.18 -0.78
CA LEU A 111 -5.80 17.74 -0.35
C LEU A 111 -5.65 16.22 -0.57
N MET A 112 -6.64 15.45 -0.18
CA MET A 112 -6.64 14.00 -0.41
C MET A 112 -6.59 13.63 -1.89
N ALA A 113 -7.31 14.37 -2.74
CA ALA A 113 -7.28 14.15 -4.19
C ALA A 113 -5.89 14.36 -4.81
N LYS A 114 -5.09 15.27 -4.26
CA LYS A 114 -3.69 15.48 -4.67
C LYS A 114 -2.73 14.47 -4.03
N LEU A 115 -2.97 14.14 -2.78
CA LEU A 115 -2.07 13.28 -1.99
C LEU A 115 -2.10 11.82 -2.47
N LEU A 116 -3.28 11.27 -2.76
CA LEU A 116 -3.43 9.88 -3.19
C LEU A 116 -2.58 9.52 -4.43
N PRO A 117 -2.60 10.31 -5.52
CA PRO A 117 -1.72 10.05 -6.66
C PRO A 117 -0.22 10.17 -6.36
N MET A 118 0.16 10.98 -5.39
CA MET A 118 1.56 11.11 -4.97
C MET A 118 2.01 9.90 -4.16
N LEU A 119 1.14 9.36 -3.30
CA LEU A 119 1.46 8.20 -2.47
C LEU A 119 1.40 6.88 -3.23
N ALA A 120 0.56 6.76 -4.24
CA ALA A 120 0.32 5.49 -4.93
C ALA A 120 1.60 4.88 -5.56
N PRO A 121 2.45 5.61 -6.33
CA PRO A 121 3.71 5.07 -6.85
C PRO A 121 4.70 4.71 -5.74
N ILE A 122 4.73 5.48 -4.64
CA ILE A 122 5.60 5.21 -3.48
C ILE A 122 5.21 3.88 -2.84
N VAL A 123 3.91 3.65 -2.65
CA VAL A 123 3.39 2.38 -2.10
C VAL A 123 3.71 1.22 -3.05
N MET A 124 3.58 1.41 -4.37
CA MET A 124 3.93 0.38 -5.36
C MET A 124 5.41 0.01 -5.30
N SER A 125 6.31 1.01 -5.25
CA SER A 125 7.76 0.78 -5.12
C SER A 125 8.11 0.07 -3.80
N TYR A 126 7.43 0.43 -2.71
CA TYR A 126 7.58 -0.25 -1.42
C TYR A 126 7.15 -1.72 -1.49
N LEU A 127 6.00 -2.00 -2.14
CA LEU A 127 5.53 -3.37 -2.36
C LEU A 127 6.48 -4.16 -3.26
N ALA A 128 6.97 -3.56 -4.34
CA ALA A 128 7.95 -4.17 -5.23
C ALA A 128 9.23 -4.59 -4.48
N ARG A 129 9.73 -3.70 -3.61
CA ARG A 129 10.88 -3.99 -2.75
C ARG A 129 10.59 -5.12 -1.75
N ARG A 130 9.43 -5.10 -1.11
CA ARG A 130 9.02 -6.17 -0.16
C ARG A 130 8.91 -7.53 -0.84
N LEU A 131 8.31 -7.58 -2.03
CA LEU A 131 8.20 -8.81 -2.82
C LEU A 131 9.58 -9.29 -3.31
N GLY A 132 10.47 -8.36 -3.69
CA GLY A 132 11.84 -8.68 -4.11
C GLY A 132 12.72 -9.18 -2.97
N GLN A 133 12.54 -8.70 -1.75
CA GLN A 133 13.32 -9.09 -0.56
C GLN A 133 12.81 -10.39 0.09
N GLY A 134 11.55 -10.75 -0.13
CA GLY A 134 10.95 -12.01 0.33
C GLY A 134 11.43 -13.25 -0.44
N GLY A 135 12.55 -13.14 -1.14
CA GLY A 135 13.19 -14.05 -2.07
C GLY A 135 13.08 -15.55 -1.76
N GLY A 136 12.05 -16.14 -2.25
CA GLY A 136 11.89 -17.57 -2.42
C GLY A 136 10.79 -17.81 -3.42
N ALA A 137 11.07 -18.49 -4.52
CA ALA A 137 10.23 -19.10 -5.58
C ALA A 137 8.70 -18.81 -5.70
N ALA A 138 8.12 -18.01 -4.82
CA ALA A 138 6.72 -17.56 -4.81
C ALA A 138 6.51 -16.18 -5.45
N GLY A 139 7.56 -15.54 -5.94
CA GLY A 139 7.59 -14.13 -6.39
C GLY A 139 6.83 -13.81 -7.67
N GLN A 140 6.08 -14.74 -8.27
CA GLN A 140 5.28 -14.51 -9.47
C GLN A 140 3.84 -15.00 -9.35
N SER A 141 3.41 -15.50 -8.21
CA SER A 141 2.02 -15.91 -8.03
C SER A 141 1.20 -14.77 -7.43
N VAL A 142 0.08 -14.50 -8.05
CA VAL A 142 -0.96 -13.56 -7.65
C VAL A 142 -1.35 -13.73 -6.17
N GLY A 143 -1.24 -14.95 -5.61
CA GLY A 143 -1.46 -15.25 -4.20
C GLY A 143 -0.45 -14.59 -3.25
N GLY A 144 0.80 -14.44 -3.65
CA GLY A 144 1.84 -13.81 -2.80
C GLY A 144 1.59 -12.32 -2.56
N LEU A 145 0.99 -11.60 -3.51
CA LEU A 145 0.65 -10.18 -3.34
C LEU A 145 -0.48 -9.98 -2.32
N ALA A 146 -1.53 -10.81 -2.40
CA ALA A 146 -2.64 -10.76 -1.45
C ALA A 146 -2.17 -11.10 -0.02
N ASP A 147 -1.25 -12.05 0.14
CA ASP A 147 -0.66 -12.43 1.42
C ASP A 147 0.20 -11.31 2.00
N VAL A 148 1.02 -10.65 1.17
CA VAL A 148 1.83 -9.49 1.59
C VAL A 148 0.93 -8.34 2.02
N LEU A 149 -0.09 -8.00 1.23
CA LEU A 149 -1.05 -6.94 1.58
C LEU A 149 -1.86 -7.28 2.84
N GLY A 150 -2.29 -8.53 2.98
CA GLY A 150 -2.96 -9.00 4.18
C GLY A 150 -2.08 -8.92 5.42
N GLY A 151 -0.80 -9.28 5.30
CA GLY A 151 0.20 -9.14 6.36
C GLY A 151 0.48 -7.68 6.74
N LEU A 152 0.48 -6.76 5.76
CA LEU A 152 0.67 -5.33 5.99
C LEU A 152 -0.50 -4.69 6.76
N LEU A 153 -1.72 -5.04 6.41
CA LEU A 153 -2.93 -4.51 7.03
C LEU A 153 -3.28 -5.19 8.34
N GLY A 154 -3.04 -6.51 8.44
CA GLY A 154 -3.36 -7.32 9.60
C GLY A 154 -2.39 -7.21 10.78
N GLY A 155 -1.31 -6.41 10.66
CA GLY A 155 -0.37 -6.16 11.75
C GLY A 155 0.17 -7.42 12.41
N GLY A 156 1.12 -8.12 11.78
CA GLY A 156 2.05 -9.02 12.47
C GLY A 156 1.45 -10.11 13.36
N GLY A 157 0.32 -10.69 13.01
CA GLY A 157 -0.24 -11.85 13.68
C GLY A 157 0.18 -13.11 12.95
N GLN A 158 1.26 -13.73 13.39
CA GLN A 158 1.61 -15.14 13.26
C GLN A 158 0.63 -15.99 12.44
N SER A 159 0.76 -16.02 11.12
CA SER A 159 0.11 -17.05 10.31
C SER A 159 0.91 -18.37 10.32
N GLY A 160 1.53 -18.67 11.46
CA GLY A 160 2.24 -19.92 11.73
C GLY A 160 1.47 -20.94 12.53
N GLY A 161 0.21 -20.65 12.92
CA GLY A 161 -0.44 -21.44 13.98
C GLY A 161 -1.47 -22.48 13.57
N LEU A 162 -2.28 -22.23 12.57
CA LEU A 162 -3.42 -23.11 12.31
C LEU A 162 -3.10 -24.31 11.40
N GLY A 163 -2.16 -24.12 10.44
CA GLY A 163 -1.70 -25.22 9.59
C GLY A 163 -0.83 -26.22 10.34
N ASP A 164 0.04 -25.75 11.22
CA ASP A 164 0.90 -26.60 12.05
C ASP A 164 0.10 -27.32 13.15
N LEU A 165 -0.91 -26.66 13.75
CA LEU A 165 -1.77 -27.30 14.75
C LEU A 165 -2.64 -28.39 14.12
N LEU A 166 -3.16 -28.18 12.93
CA LEU A 166 -3.93 -29.19 12.19
C LEU A 166 -3.04 -30.34 11.67
N GLY A 167 -1.83 -30.02 11.22
CA GLY A 167 -0.82 -31.01 10.79
C GLY A 167 -0.37 -31.90 11.95
N GLY A 168 -0.19 -31.33 13.14
CA GLY A 168 0.17 -32.07 14.36
C GLY A 168 -0.95 -32.98 14.88
N LEU A 169 -2.21 -32.58 14.72
CA LEU A 169 -3.36 -33.35 15.20
C LEU A 169 -3.70 -34.53 14.26
N LEU A 170 -3.48 -34.38 12.96
CA LEU A 170 -3.75 -35.44 11.96
C LEU A 170 -2.59 -36.42 11.79
N GLY A 171 -1.38 -36.07 12.25
CA GLY A 171 -0.20 -36.93 12.16
C GLY A 171 -0.04 -37.98 13.26
N GLN A 172 -0.83 -37.93 14.33
CA GLN A 172 -0.67 -38.81 15.49
C GLN A 172 -1.58 -40.07 15.51
N GLY A 173 -2.21 -40.38 14.40
CA GLY A 173 -3.15 -41.49 14.28
C GLY A 173 -2.64 -42.76 13.58
N ARG A 174 -1.32 -43.00 13.53
CA ARG A 174 -0.78 -44.27 12.98
C ARG A 174 0.38 -44.80 13.83
N ARG A 175 0.00 -45.54 14.83
CA ARG A 175 0.77 -46.66 15.36
C ARG A 175 -0.14 -47.85 15.57
#